data_21289344a9ba32853340c7834867cd01
#
_entry.id   21289344a9ba32853340c7834867cd01
#
_cell.length_a   1.000
_cell.length_b   1.000
_cell.length_c   1.000
_cell.angle_alpha   90.00
_cell.angle_beta   90.00
_cell.angle_gamma   90.00
#
_symmetry.space_group_name_H-M   'P 1'
#
loop_
_entity.id
_entity.type
_entity.pdbx_description
1 polymer ?
#
loop_
_entity_poly.entity_id
_entity_poly.type
_entity_poly.pdbx_seq_one_letter_code
_entity_poly.pdbx_strand_id
1 'polypeptide(L)'
;MATLQNIRTKGPLLVIVIGLALFAFIAGDAWKVLQPHQAQDAGEVNGEALSAQEYQAMVEEYTEVVKFSSGMKSLDDEQTNQIKDEVWRSYVNNKLIENEAKKLGLTVSKAEIQAIIDAGVNPILQQTPFRNPQTGAFDKDMLKKFLVDYAKMDKK
;
A
#
# COMPACT_ATOMS: atom_id res chain seq x y z
N MET A 1 48.45 43.11 16.44
CA MET A 1 47.85 43.06 15.05
C MET A 1 48.24 41.78 14.27
N ALA A 2 48.61 40.72 14.94
CA ALA A 2 49.07 39.47 14.30
C ALA A 2 47.90 38.49 13.93
N THR A 3 46.74 38.68 14.50
CA THR A 3 45.60 37.76 14.33
C THR A 3 44.90 37.90 12.98
N LEU A 4 44.77 39.09 12.43
CA LEU A 4 44.15 39.36 11.16
C LEU A 4 44.98 38.87 9.95
N GLN A 5 46.32 38.85 10.08
CA GLN A 5 47.23 38.40 9.02
C GLN A 5 47.22 36.87 8.90
N ASN A 6 47.03 36.16 10.03
CA ASN A 6 46.89 34.72 10.05
C ASN A 6 45.56 34.20 9.42
N ILE A 7 44.49 34.98 9.51
CA ILE A 7 43.21 34.67 8.90
C ILE A 7 43.30 34.82 7.36
N ARG A 8 44.03 35.83 6.87
CA ARG A 8 44.19 36.11 5.47
C ARG A 8 45.05 35.06 4.76
N THR A 9 46.08 34.51 5.42
CA THR A 9 46.93 33.43 4.87
C THR A 9 46.29 32.07 4.98
N LYS A 10 45.37 31.84 5.89
CA LYS A 10 44.64 30.57 6.05
C LYS A 10 43.21 30.61 5.40
N GLY A 11 42.84 31.71 4.76
CA GLY A 11 41.58 31.88 4.06
C GLY A 11 41.26 30.73 3.07
N PRO A 12 42.18 30.38 2.17
CA PRO A 12 41.96 29.28 1.25
C PRO A 12 41.75 27.93 1.94
N LEU A 13 42.46 27.66 3.02
CA LEU A 13 42.31 26.45 3.81
C LEU A 13 40.91 26.37 4.48
N LEU A 14 40.44 27.51 4.98
CA LEU A 14 39.14 27.61 5.64
C LEU A 14 38.00 27.36 4.63
N VAL A 15 38.12 27.88 3.39
CA VAL A 15 37.15 27.62 2.31
C VAL A 15 37.15 26.16 1.93
N ILE A 16 38.32 25.51 1.88
CA ILE A 16 38.41 24.05 1.57
C ILE A 16 37.74 23.24 2.68
N VAL A 17 37.97 23.54 3.94
CA VAL A 17 37.35 22.82 5.07
C VAL A 17 35.85 22.99 5.09
N ILE A 18 35.32 24.20 4.87
CA ILE A 18 33.87 24.43 4.77
C ILE A 18 33.30 23.73 3.54
N GLY A 19 33.96 23.78 2.39
CA GLY A 19 33.53 23.11 1.18
C GLY A 19 33.47 21.56 1.36
N LEU A 20 34.47 20.99 2.02
CA LEU A 20 34.50 19.56 2.36
C LEU A 20 33.38 19.18 3.34
N ALA A 21 33.12 20.02 4.36
CA ALA A 21 32.05 19.81 5.31
C ALA A 21 30.65 19.83 4.63
N LEU A 22 30.42 20.81 3.75
CA LEU A 22 29.18 20.90 2.96
C LEU A 22 29.06 19.72 1.99
N PHE A 23 30.15 19.34 1.33
CA PHE A 23 30.16 18.20 0.42
C PHE A 23 29.85 16.89 1.17
N ALA A 24 30.47 16.67 2.36
CA ALA A 24 30.21 15.51 3.18
C ALA A 24 28.74 15.46 3.66
N PHE A 25 28.15 16.60 3.99
CA PHE A 25 26.74 16.70 4.36
C PHE A 25 25.83 16.32 3.18
N ILE A 26 26.05 16.93 2.01
CA ILE A 26 25.26 16.64 0.79
C ILE A 26 25.45 15.18 0.35
N ALA A 27 26.69 14.67 0.39
CA ALA A 27 26.96 13.28 0.04
C ALA A 27 26.31 12.29 1.03
N GLY A 28 26.26 12.64 2.32
CA GLY A 28 25.58 11.85 3.35
C GLY A 28 24.06 11.77 3.13
N ASP A 29 23.43 12.87 2.75
CA ASP A 29 22.01 12.87 2.45
C ASP A 29 21.70 12.18 1.11
N ALA A 30 22.53 12.39 0.08
CA ALA A 30 22.42 11.66 -1.19
C ALA A 30 22.59 10.14 -0.99
N TRP A 31 23.49 9.73 -0.09
CA TRP A 31 23.68 8.31 0.24
C TRP A 31 22.45 7.70 0.91
N LYS A 32 21.77 8.45 1.79
CA LYS A 32 20.50 8.00 2.40
C LYS A 32 19.38 7.82 1.37
N VAL A 33 19.33 8.69 0.36
CA VAL A 33 18.34 8.60 -0.72
C VAL A 33 18.63 7.42 -1.66
N LEU A 34 19.93 7.08 -1.83
CA LEU A 34 20.37 5.94 -2.65
C LEU A 34 20.32 4.59 -1.92
N GLN A 35 20.25 4.58 -0.59
CA GLN A 35 19.93 3.35 0.13
C GLN A 35 18.49 2.97 -0.21
N PRO A 36 18.24 1.71 -0.67
CA PRO A 36 16.86 1.25 -0.76
C PRO A 36 16.25 1.50 0.62
N HIS A 37 15.20 2.29 0.65
CA HIS A 37 14.43 2.47 1.86
C HIS A 37 14.13 1.05 2.32
N GLN A 38 14.66 0.65 3.47
CA GLN A 38 14.18 -0.56 4.12
C GLN A 38 12.68 -0.35 4.15
N ALA A 39 11.98 -1.18 3.38
CA ALA A 39 10.53 -1.11 3.30
C ALA A 39 10.07 -1.12 4.75
N GLN A 40 9.56 0.00 5.23
CA GLN A 40 9.00 0.07 6.56
C GLN A 40 7.86 -0.93 6.55
N ASP A 41 7.94 -1.91 7.42
CA ASP A 41 6.87 -2.88 7.55
C ASP A 41 5.66 -2.17 8.18
N ALA A 42 4.50 -2.34 7.58
CA ALA A 42 3.25 -1.86 8.16
C ALA A 42 2.88 -2.66 9.42
N GLY A 43 3.36 -3.89 9.49
CA GLY A 43 3.17 -4.80 10.61
C GLY A 43 3.61 -6.22 10.29
N GLU A 44 3.45 -7.12 11.24
CA GLU A 44 3.81 -8.54 11.14
C GLU A 44 2.67 -9.42 11.65
N VAL A 45 2.38 -10.51 10.96
CA VAL A 45 1.39 -11.51 11.35
C VAL A 45 2.02 -12.90 11.26
N ASN A 46 2.12 -13.62 12.38
CA ASN A 46 2.72 -14.96 12.46
C ASN A 46 4.14 -15.08 11.88
N GLY A 47 4.98 -14.05 12.02
CA GLY A 47 6.33 -14.05 11.48
C GLY A 47 6.43 -13.64 10.03
N GLU A 48 5.32 -13.32 9.36
CA GLU A 48 5.29 -12.76 8.02
C GLU A 48 5.08 -11.24 8.08
N ALA A 49 6.08 -10.47 7.64
CA ALA A 49 6.01 -9.02 7.58
C ALA A 49 5.18 -8.56 6.37
N LEU A 50 4.35 -7.54 6.58
CA LEU A 50 3.65 -6.83 5.53
C LEU A 50 4.37 -5.51 5.26
N SER A 51 4.87 -5.30 4.06
CA SER A 51 5.51 -4.04 3.70
C SER A 51 4.50 -2.88 3.65
N ALA A 52 4.95 -1.67 3.99
CA ALA A 52 4.11 -0.48 3.93
C ALA A 52 3.56 -0.23 2.51
N GLN A 53 4.33 -0.58 1.47
CA GLN A 53 3.91 -0.47 0.07
C GLN A 53 2.73 -1.41 -0.25
N GLU A 54 2.81 -2.68 0.15
CA GLU A 54 1.73 -3.65 -0.06
C GLU A 54 0.48 -3.26 0.70
N TYR A 55 0.65 -2.82 1.96
CA TYR A 55 -0.46 -2.33 2.76
C TYR A 55 -1.12 -1.11 2.11
N GLN A 56 -0.34 -0.14 1.63
CA GLN A 56 -0.87 1.03 0.96
C GLN A 56 -1.63 0.67 -0.32
N ALA A 57 -1.11 -0.28 -1.11
CA ALA A 57 -1.81 -0.77 -2.30
C ALA A 57 -3.17 -1.41 -1.97
N MET A 58 -3.24 -2.21 -0.89
CA MET A 58 -4.51 -2.78 -0.41
C MET A 58 -5.50 -1.69 0.03
N VAL A 59 -5.01 -0.65 0.73
CA VAL A 59 -5.86 0.48 1.16
C VAL A 59 -6.40 1.23 -0.05
N GLU A 60 -5.58 1.47 -1.06
CA GLU A 60 -6.00 2.13 -2.31
C GLU A 60 -7.06 1.31 -3.05
N GLU A 61 -6.82 0.01 -3.22
CA GLU A 61 -7.76 -0.90 -3.87
C GLU A 61 -9.11 -0.92 -3.13
N TYR A 62 -9.10 -1.08 -1.82
CA TYR A 62 -10.32 -1.08 -1.02
C TYR A 62 -11.05 0.27 -1.07
N THR A 63 -10.29 1.37 -1.06
CA THR A 63 -10.83 2.73 -1.21
C THR A 63 -11.61 2.90 -2.51
N GLU A 64 -11.08 2.39 -3.63
CA GLU A 64 -11.77 2.46 -4.92
C GLU A 64 -13.05 1.59 -4.94
N VAL A 65 -13.03 0.44 -4.28
CA VAL A 65 -14.25 -0.39 -4.10
C VAL A 65 -15.31 0.35 -3.29
N VAL A 66 -14.92 1.02 -2.20
CA VAL A 66 -15.85 1.81 -1.36
C VAL A 66 -16.40 2.99 -2.13
N LYS A 67 -15.59 3.74 -2.86
CA LYS A 67 -16.05 4.85 -3.72
C LYS A 67 -17.02 4.36 -4.77
N PHE A 68 -16.72 3.25 -5.43
CA PHE A 68 -17.59 2.66 -6.44
C PHE A 68 -18.94 2.27 -5.84
N SER A 69 -18.94 1.60 -4.69
CA SER A 69 -20.17 1.12 -4.04
C SER A 69 -21.05 2.22 -3.47
N SER A 70 -20.42 3.29 -2.93
CA SER A 70 -21.12 4.41 -2.33
C SER A 70 -21.47 5.54 -3.31
N GLY A 71 -20.87 5.52 -4.52
CA GLY A 71 -20.99 6.60 -5.51
C GLY A 71 -20.26 7.89 -5.10
N MET A 72 -19.43 7.83 -4.04
CA MET A 72 -18.65 8.97 -3.56
C MET A 72 -17.41 9.20 -4.44
N LYS A 73 -17.09 10.47 -4.70
CA LYS A 73 -15.88 10.84 -5.46
C LYS A 73 -14.65 11.01 -4.57
N SER A 74 -14.86 11.35 -3.31
CA SER A 74 -13.80 11.54 -2.32
C SER A 74 -14.26 11.04 -0.96
N LEU A 75 -13.33 10.62 -0.14
CA LEU A 75 -13.53 10.24 1.25
C LEU A 75 -12.92 11.30 2.15
N ASP A 76 -13.47 11.47 3.33
CA ASP A 76 -12.88 12.29 4.37
C ASP A 76 -11.80 11.52 5.15
N ASP A 77 -11.12 12.23 6.06
CA ASP A 77 -10.02 11.64 6.85
C ASP A 77 -10.50 10.53 7.79
N GLU A 78 -11.71 10.66 8.34
CA GLU A 78 -12.29 9.65 9.23
C GLU A 78 -12.62 8.38 8.47
N GLN A 79 -13.27 8.49 7.31
CA GLN A 79 -13.56 7.36 6.43
C GLN A 79 -12.28 6.68 5.94
N THR A 80 -11.25 7.47 5.61
CA THR A 80 -9.95 6.94 5.20
C THR A 80 -9.28 6.14 6.33
N ASN A 81 -9.37 6.61 7.57
CA ASN A 81 -8.83 5.89 8.71
C ASN A 81 -9.62 4.61 9.02
N GLN A 82 -10.95 4.64 8.90
CA GLN A 82 -11.78 3.43 9.03
C GLN A 82 -11.42 2.38 7.97
N ILE A 83 -11.16 2.80 6.74
CA ILE A 83 -10.70 1.90 5.67
C ILE A 83 -9.35 1.27 6.01
N LYS A 84 -8.39 2.05 6.50
CA LYS A 84 -7.09 1.52 6.92
C LYS A 84 -7.24 0.44 8.00
N ASP A 85 -8.06 0.71 9.01
CA ASP A 85 -8.31 -0.24 10.09
C ASP A 85 -8.98 -1.52 9.58
N GLU A 86 -9.95 -1.40 8.68
CA GLU A 86 -10.66 -2.54 8.08
C GLU A 86 -9.74 -3.39 7.21
N VAL A 87 -8.93 -2.75 6.38
CA VAL A 87 -7.92 -3.44 5.56
C VAL A 87 -6.92 -4.20 6.42
N TRP A 88 -6.45 -3.59 7.51
CA TRP A 88 -5.55 -4.27 8.44
C TRP A 88 -6.21 -5.48 9.11
N ARG A 89 -7.43 -5.33 9.63
CA ARG A 89 -8.17 -6.43 10.23
C ARG A 89 -8.43 -7.56 9.24
N SER A 90 -8.82 -7.21 8.02
CA SER A 90 -9.05 -8.18 6.96
C SER A 90 -7.78 -8.94 6.61
N TYR A 91 -6.65 -8.24 6.47
CA TYR A 91 -5.34 -8.86 6.24
C TYR A 91 -4.97 -9.86 7.34
N VAL A 92 -5.07 -9.44 8.61
CA VAL A 92 -4.77 -10.32 9.77
C VAL A 92 -5.64 -11.57 9.74
N ASN A 93 -6.96 -11.40 9.58
CA ASN A 93 -7.89 -12.52 9.53
C ASN A 93 -7.60 -13.48 8.38
N ASN A 94 -7.33 -12.93 7.19
CA ASN A 94 -7.02 -13.74 6.01
C ASN A 94 -5.72 -14.54 6.21
N LYS A 95 -4.68 -13.91 6.78
CA LYS A 95 -3.42 -14.61 7.08
C LYS A 95 -3.58 -15.73 8.11
N LEU A 96 -4.38 -15.49 9.15
CA LEU A 96 -4.67 -16.53 10.14
C LEU A 96 -5.41 -17.72 9.51
N ILE A 97 -6.44 -17.45 8.72
CA ILE A 97 -7.21 -18.48 8.02
C ILE A 97 -6.34 -19.23 7.00
N GLU A 98 -5.53 -18.50 6.23
CA GLU A 98 -4.61 -19.09 5.24
C GLU A 98 -3.61 -20.05 5.92
N ASN A 99 -3.05 -19.66 7.05
CA ASN A 99 -2.11 -20.47 7.77
C ASN A 99 -2.76 -21.75 8.33
N GLU A 100 -3.97 -21.66 8.85
CA GLU A 100 -4.71 -22.85 9.31
C GLU A 100 -5.13 -23.75 8.13
N ALA A 101 -5.59 -23.17 7.03
CA ALA A 101 -5.91 -23.91 5.82
C ALA A 101 -4.68 -24.67 5.27
N LYS A 102 -3.52 -24.03 5.23
CA LYS A 102 -2.25 -24.66 4.82
C LYS A 102 -1.87 -25.84 5.72
N LYS A 103 -2.02 -25.70 7.05
CA LYS A 103 -1.77 -26.81 8.00
C LYS A 103 -2.69 -28.00 7.76
N LEU A 104 -3.92 -27.75 7.34
CA LEU A 104 -4.91 -28.78 7.01
C LEU A 104 -4.74 -29.34 5.60
N GLY A 105 -3.77 -28.87 4.82
CA GLY A 105 -3.55 -29.27 3.42
C GLY A 105 -4.62 -28.76 2.46
N LEU A 106 -5.39 -27.76 2.85
CA LEU A 106 -6.42 -27.17 2.00
C LEU A 106 -5.75 -26.21 0.99
N THR A 107 -6.08 -26.40 -0.28
CA THR A 107 -5.64 -25.54 -1.38
C THR A 107 -6.82 -25.17 -2.24
N VAL A 108 -6.87 -23.95 -2.73
CA VAL A 108 -7.90 -23.48 -3.64
C VAL A 108 -7.24 -23.06 -4.96
N SER A 109 -7.68 -23.65 -6.07
CA SER A 109 -7.16 -23.32 -7.38
C SER A 109 -7.85 -22.08 -7.96
N LYS A 110 -7.16 -21.38 -8.89
CA LYS A 110 -7.76 -20.26 -9.63
C LYS A 110 -9.04 -20.69 -10.39
N ALA A 111 -9.08 -21.92 -10.88
CA ALA A 111 -10.23 -22.45 -11.59
C ALA A 111 -11.45 -22.62 -10.66
N GLU A 112 -11.24 -23.03 -9.42
CA GLU A 112 -12.31 -23.12 -8.42
C GLU A 112 -12.85 -21.74 -8.05
N ILE A 113 -11.96 -20.77 -7.85
CA ILE A 113 -12.38 -19.38 -7.58
C ILE A 113 -13.19 -18.85 -8.75
N GLN A 114 -12.75 -19.07 -9.98
CA GLN A 114 -13.46 -18.63 -11.18
C GLN A 114 -14.84 -19.31 -11.28
N ALA A 115 -14.92 -20.60 -11.00
CA ALA A 115 -16.19 -21.33 -11.01
C ALA A 115 -17.18 -20.80 -9.97
N ILE A 116 -16.70 -20.42 -8.77
CA ILE A 116 -17.52 -19.80 -7.72
C ILE A 116 -18.07 -18.45 -8.20
N ILE A 117 -17.22 -17.63 -8.81
CA ILE A 117 -17.61 -16.31 -9.35
C ILE A 117 -18.63 -16.48 -10.47
N ASP A 118 -18.40 -17.41 -11.38
CA ASP A 118 -19.29 -17.67 -12.53
C ASP A 118 -20.65 -18.23 -12.10
N ALA A 119 -20.69 -19.07 -11.09
CA ALA A 119 -21.92 -19.56 -10.50
C ALA A 119 -22.72 -18.46 -9.77
N GLY A 120 -22.02 -17.49 -9.14
CA GLY A 120 -22.63 -16.32 -8.51
C GLY A 120 -23.50 -16.61 -7.27
N VAL A 121 -23.53 -17.86 -6.79
CA VAL A 121 -24.44 -18.30 -5.70
C VAL A 121 -23.78 -18.36 -4.32
N ASN A 122 -22.47 -18.17 -4.25
CA ASN A 122 -21.76 -18.22 -2.98
C ASN A 122 -22.18 -17.07 -2.05
N PRO A 123 -22.51 -17.34 -0.77
CA PRO A 123 -22.92 -16.31 0.19
C PRO A 123 -21.94 -15.15 0.35
N ILE A 124 -20.64 -15.41 0.19
CA ILE A 124 -19.61 -14.36 0.26
C ILE A 124 -19.80 -13.33 -0.87
N LEU A 125 -20.14 -13.79 -2.08
CA LEU A 125 -20.40 -12.87 -3.20
C LEU A 125 -21.59 -11.97 -2.95
N GLN A 126 -22.58 -12.45 -2.19
CA GLN A 126 -23.75 -11.66 -1.81
C GLN A 126 -23.44 -10.53 -0.81
N GLN A 127 -22.28 -10.56 -0.17
CA GLN A 127 -21.81 -9.52 0.75
C GLN A 127 -20.96 -8.47 0.06
N THR A 128 -20.61 -8.69 -1.23
CA THR A 128 -19.82 -7.73 -2.00
C THR A 128 -20.69 -6.56 -2.50
N PRO A 129 -20.10 -5.41 -2.85
CA PRO A 129 -20.85 -4.27 -3.42
C PRO A 129 -21.35 -4.53 -4.86
N PHE A 130 -20.94 -5.65 -5.49
CA PHE A 130 -21.30 -6.00 -6.86
C PHE A 130 -22.62 -6.77 -6.90
N ARG A 131 -23.70 -6.09 -6.52
CA ARG A 131 -25.05 -6.66 -6.47
C ARG A 131 -26.00 -5.87 -7.35
N ASN A 132 -26.87 -6.58 -8.02
CA ASN A 132 -27.97 -5.96 -8.74
C ASN A 132 -28.89 -5.23 -7.75
N PRO A 133 -29.12 -3.92 -7.89
CA PRO A 133 -29.92 -3.14 -6.94
C PRO A 133 -31.39 -3.60 -6.83
N GLN A 134 -31.92 -4.26 -7.87
CA GLN A 134 -33.31 -4.72 -7.93
C GLN A 134 -33.51 -6.11 -7.35
N THR A 135 -32.54 -7.02 -7.56
CA THR A 135 -32.66 -8.42 -7.15
C THR A 135 -31.85 -8.75 -5.91
N GLY A 136 -30.88 -7.92 -5.55
CA GLY A 136 -29.90 -8.18 -4.47
C GLY A 136 -28.89 -9.29 -4.80
N ALA A 137 -29.02 -9.93 -5.97
CA ALA A 137 -28.12 -11.00 -6.39
C ALA A 137 -26.78 -10.45 -6.86
N PHE A 138 -25.72 -11.28 -6.74
CA PHE A 138 -24.41 -10.94 -7.27
C PHE A 138 -24.45 -10.69 -8.78
N ASP A 139 -23.85 -9.59 -9.22
CA ASP A 139 -23.80 -9.16 -10.61
C ASP A 139 -22.34 -9.20 -11.11
N LYS A 140 -22.03 -10.25 -11.87
CA LYS A 140 -20.68 -10.42 -12.43
C LYS A 140 -20.32 -9.40 -13.51
N ASP A 141 -21.30 -8.83 -14.20
CA ASP A 141 -21.03 -7.82 -15.22
C ASP A 141 -20.67 -6.49 -14.56
N MET A 142 -21.26 -6.18 -13.41
CA MET A 142 -20.86 -5.07 -12.58
C MET A 142 -19.43 -5.23 -12.05
N LEU A 143 -19.05 -6.41 -11.58
CA LEU A 143 -17.67 -6.73 -11.20
C LEU A 143 -16.71 -6.58 -12.37
N LYS A 144 -17.05 -7.15 -13.55
CA LYS A 144 -16.20 -7.01 -14.75
C LYS A 144 -15.99 -5.56 -15.16
N LYS A 145 -17.05 -4.78 -15.15
CA LYS A 145 -16.99 -3.34 -15.45
C LYS A 145 -16.04 -2.62 -14.49
N PHE A 146 -16.20 -2.86 -13.19
CA PHE A 146 -15.31 -2.31 -12.18
C PHE A 146 -13.85 -2.66 -12.45
N LEU A 147 -13.54 -3.95 -12.69
CA LEU A 147 -12.17 -4.40 -12.95
C LEU A 147 -11.55 -3.77 -14.20
N VAL A 148 -12.34 -3.59 -15.26
CA VAL A 148 -11.89 -2.91 -16.49
C VAL A 148 -11.61 -1.43 -16.23
N ASP A 149 -12.49 -0.76 -15.50
CA ASP A 149 -12.32 0.67 -15.19
C ASP A 149 -11.15 0.89 -14.21
N TYR A 150 -11.01 0.00 -13.21
CA TYR A 150 -9.89 0.01 -12.27
C TYR A 150 -8.53 -0.22 -12.96
N ALA A 151 -8.48 -1.15 -13.93
CA ALA A 151 -7.26 -1.41 -14.69
C ALA A 151 -6.82 -0.24 -15.58
N LYS A 152 -7.75 0.67 -15.94
CA LYS A 152 -7.47 1.89 -16.71
C LYS A 152 -7.05 3.07 -15.84
N MET A 153 -7.25 2.99 -14.52
CA MET A 153 -6.75 4.02 -13.61
C MET A 153 -5.23 4.00 -13.65
N ASP A 154 -4.64 5.14 -14.06
CA ASP A 154 -3.19 5.32 -13.99
C ASP A 154 -2.78 5.20 -12.52
N LYS A 155 -2.14 4.10 -12.19
CA LYS A 155 -1.50 3.88 -10.89
C LYS A 155 -0.25 4.75 -10.86
N LYS A 156 -0.44 6.03 -10.56
CA LYS A 156 0.68 6.97 -10.34
C LYS A 156 1.28 6.78 -8.98
#